data_71bdd03148db6dbd1c2ef18e47bce4ec
#
_entry.id   71bdd03148db6dbd1c2ef18e47bce4ec
#
_cell.length_a   1.000
_cell.length_b   1.000
_cell.length_c   1.000
_cell.angle_alpha   90.00
_cell.angle_beta   90.00
_cell.angle_gamma   90.00
#
_symmetry.space_group_name_H-M   'P 1'
#
loop_
_entity.id
_entity.type
_entity.pdbx_description
1 polymer ?
#
loop_
_entity_poly.entity_id
_entity_poly.type
_entity_poly.pdbx_seq_one_letter_code
_entity_poly.pdbx_strand_id
1 'polypeptide(L)'
;MEKKNKYIIASLFCVMLFAACDDFLDTDNLTMKDTSNFPLNETDAYQMVNGIYAVMNRNLADPEEDPFFIFDIASDDRLGGGSQSNIGAQGVDRLMNAYVDWMKPLWQQRYAGINRANNALESIDNVTNWTSETTKKQYLCEIYFLRAWYYFNLAQVFNGVPLVLSTVPQNFPRSTADEVYAQIASDLKNAIDIGPSTKYPDFGEGRVSKWAAEGMMARVWLFYTGFYQKSELPLAEGGSVSKSQVVAWLEDCIQNSGFGLVSDQRNLWPYTNPYTAKDYLYDQENNLNWETDENKESMFAVKMSNKAGWSADDHLRHNRIVEFYGLRKTNESAFPFSVQGYSNGPVCEKLWTDWAADPDYAGDYRRVGSICDRAVEIPNYPGDKAKEVENTNLLAKKYIGCEAYNEDHSGRYLSYAYYYGSENNRQSGLTQSLVWLRFADVLLMHAELSDGKVIYNGKNGVNAVRQRAGLGDIPYSMANLKKERRYELCFEALRWNDLRRWGDVAEKVKNQVGNKILNQGIAGEYAFTNDFMQRYKDTGGGFFKIPEDQVTLSEGVLEQNPGWGDGTNWAKGDLPYKFK
;
A
#
# COMPACT_ATOMS: atom_id res chain seq x y z
N MET A 1 48.56 -33.28 63.82
CA MET A 1 47.07 -33.27 63.70
C MET A 1 46.49 -31.94 63.18
N GLU A 2 47.06 -30.81 63.51
CA GLU A 2 46.52 -29.48 63.11
C GLU A 2 46.57 -29.16 61.60
N LYS A 3 47.53 -29.64 60.85
CA LYS A 3 47.60 -29.36 59.39
C LYS A 3 46.54 -30.11 58.55
N LYS A 4 46.14 -31.32 58.95
CA LYS A 4 45.11 -32.08 58.26
C LYS A 4 43.72 -31.47 58.41
N ASN A 5 43.39 -30.89 59.53
CA ASN A 5 42.11 -30.25 59.77
C ASN A 5 41.92 -28.93 58.97
N LYS A 6 43.04 -28.20 58.71
CA LYS A 6 42.96 -26.99 57.87
C LYS A 6 42.60 -27.27 56.39
N TYR A 7 43.08 -28.39 55.85
CA TYR A 7 42.74 -28.80 54.48
C TYR A 7 41.32 -29.36 54.36
N ILE A 8 40.82 -30.03 55.39
CA ILE A 8 39.43 -30.53 55.43
C ILE A 8 38.46 -29.36 55.53
N ILE A 9 38.71 -28.32 56.30
CA ILE A 9 37.91 -27.13 56.45
C ILE A 9 37.97 -26.30 55.16
N ALA A 10 39.14 -26.18 54.52
CA ALA A 10 39.26 -25.49 53.22
C ALA A 10 38.53 -26.23 52.08
N SER A 11 38.56 -27.56 52.06
CA SER A 11 37.87 -28.40 51.11
C SER A 11 36.37 -28.37 51.32
N LEU A 12 35.82 -28.30 52.52
CA LEU A 12 34.40 -28.12 52.80
C LEU A 12 33.90 -26.71 52.39
N PHE A 13 34.76 -25.69 52.57
CA PHE A 13 34.40 -24.31 52.14
C PHE A 13 34.37 -24.14 50.63
N CYS A 14 35.24 -24.84 49.87
CA CYS A 14 35.19 -24.89 48.43
C CYS A 14 33.96 -25.65 47.89
N VAL A 15 33.51 -26.71 48.55
CA VAL A 15 32.32 -27.48 48.14
C VAL A 15 31.03 -26.70 48.43
N MET A 16 30.98 -25.85 49.48
CA MET A 16 29.83 -24.96 49.74
C MET A 16 29.75 -23.78 48.78
N LEU A 17 30.83 -23.39 48.09
CA LEU A 17 30.80 -22.32 47.08
C LEU A 17 30.29 -22.78 45.72
N PHE A 18 30.21 -24.08 45.46
CA PHE A 18 29.64 -24.63 44.24
C PHE A 18 28.15 -25.01 44.36
N ALA A 19 27.58 -24.99 45.56
CA ALA A 19 26.18 -25.33 45.79
C ALA A 19 25.24 -24.11 45.92
N ALA A 20 25.75 -22.87 45.73
CA ALA A 20 25.01 -21.66 46.04
C ALA A 20 24.73 -20.76 44.82
N CYS A 21 24.84 -21.27 43.59
CA CYS A 21 24.77 -20.39 42.41
C CYS A 21 23.78 -20.77 41.30
N ASP A 22 22.97 -21.81 41.43
CA ASP A 22 21.97 -22.08 40.40
C ASP A 22 20.73 -21.19 40.54
N ASP A 23 20.23 -20.92 41.72
CA ASP A 23 19.04 -20.06 41.92
C ASP A 23 19.33 -18.54 41.91
N PHE A 24 20.59 -18.13 42.04
CA PHE A 24 20.94 -16.68 42.09
C PHE A 24 21.13 -16.06 40.71
N LEU A 25 21.34 -16.87 39.68
CA LEU A 25 21.47 -16.43 38.30
C LEU A 25 20.14 -16.54 37.51
N ASP A 26 19.17 -17.23 38.08
CA ASP A 26 17.80 -17.34 37.51
C ASP A 26 16.91 -16.23 38.09
N THR A 27 17.34 -14.99 37.93
CA THR A 27 16.46 -13.86 38.19
C THR A 27 15.58 -13.66 36.98
N ASP A 28 14.28 -13.90 37.15
CA ASP A 28 13.28 -13.45 36.19
C ASP A 28 13.57 -12.01 35.80
N ASN A 29 13.74 -11.76 34.52
CA ASN A 29 14.00 -10.42 34.04
C ASN A 29 12.72 -9.59 34.13
N LEU A 30 12.44 -9.04 35.30
CA LEU A 30 11.21 -8.25 35.57
C LEU A 30 11.19 -6.88 34.87
N THR A 31 12.29 -6.47 34.25
CA THR A 31 12.43 -5.14 33.65
C THR A 31 12.46 -5.15 32.12
N MET A 32 12.73 -6.29 31.50
CA MET A 32 12.71 -6.45 30.04
C MET A 32 11.73 -7.56 29.64
N LYS A 33 10.93 -7.31 28.64
CA LYS A 33 10.02 -8.31 28.06
C LYS A 33 10.82 -9.24 27.15
N ASP A 34 10.75 -10.53 27.40
CA ASP A 34 11.32 -11.60 26.59
C ASP A 34 10.29 -12.72 26.35
N THR A 35 10.68 -13.78 25.66
CA THR A 35 9.76 -14.88 25.30
C THR A 35 9.23 -15.67 26.51
N SER A 36 9.83 -15.54 27.71
CA SER A 36 9.38 -16.23 28.92
C SER A 36 8.31 -15.43 29.68
N ASN A 37 8.26 -14.10 29.46
CA ASN A 37 7.36 -13.19 30.20
C ASN A 37 6.49 -12.30 29.30
N PHE A 38 6.42 -12.58 27.99
CA PHE A 38 5.63 -11.82 27.03
C PHE A 38 5.13 -12.71 25.87
N PRO A 39 3.79 -12.67 25.52
CA PRO A 39 2.71 -11.94 26.20
C PRO A 39 2.17 -12.72 27.40
N LEU A 40 1.71 -12.05 28.46
CA LEU A 40 1.06 -12.68 29.63
C LEU A 40 -0.39 -12.20 29.83
N ASN A 41 -0.74 -11.04 29.28
CA ASN A 41 -2.04 -10.41 29.47
C ASN A 41 -2.52 -9.72 28.18
N GLU A 42 -3.79 -9.27 28.17
CA GLU A 42 -4.39 -8.61 27.01
C GLU A 42 -3.65 -7.34 26.58
N THR A 43 -3.08 -6.58 27.50
CA THR A 43 -2.27 -5.39 27.15
C THR A 43 -1.02 -5.79 26.38
N ASP A 44 -0.38 -6.89 26.75
CA ASP A 44 0.76 -7.44 26.01
C ASP A 44 0.35 -7.89 24.61
N ALA A 45 -0.80 -8.59 24.49
CA ALA A 45 -1.35 -8.97 23.21
C ALA A 45 -1.65 -7.75 22.33
N TYR A 46 -2.23 -6.69 22.89
CA TYR A 46 -2.45 -5.42 22.20
C TYR A 46 -1.15 -4.80 21.68
N GLN A 47 -0.10 -4.76 22.49
CA GLN A 47 1.22 -4.26 22.09
C GLN A 47 1.84 -5.10 20.97
N MET A 48 1.69 -6.42 21.06
CA MET A 48 2.17 -7.37 20.04
C MET A 48 1.49 -7.14 18.70
N VAL A 49 0.17 -7.02 18.68
CA VAL A 49 -0.60 -6.71 17.46
C VAL A 49 -0.22 -5.34 16.90
N ASN A 50 -0.12 -4.31 17.75
CA ASN A 50 0.36 -2.99 17.32
C ASN A 50 1.77 -3.04 16.76
N GLY A 51 2.63 -3.92 17.28
CA GLY A 51 3.95 -4.18 16.72
C GLY A 51 3.90 -4.68 15.27
N ILE A 52 2.87 -5.44 14.88
CA ILE A 52 2.68 -5.88 13.49
C ILE A 52 2.27 -4.68 12.62
N TYR A 53 1.28 -3.89 13.06
CA TYR A 53 0.86 -2.67 12.35
C TYR A 53 2.00 -1.67 12.16
N ALA A 54 2.87 -1.50 13.16
CA ALA A 54 3.98 -0.55 13.11
C ALA A 54 4.97 -0.80 11.97
N VAL A 55 5.00 -2.01 11.39
CA VAL A 55 5.85 -2.31 10.23
C VAL A 55 5.24 -1.77 8.94
N MET A 56 3.92 -1.61 8.85
CA MET A 56 3.24 -1.18 7.62
C MET A 56 3.69 0.21 7.16
N ASN A 57 3.89 1.12 8.09
CA ASN A 57 4.29 2.50 7.81
C ASN A 57 5.77 2.77 8.13
N ARG A 58 6.58 1.71 8.19
CA ARG A 58 8.00 1.86 8.45
C ARG A 58 8.65 2.66 7.32
N ASN A 59 9.49 3.60 7.68
CA ASN A 59 10.03 4.58 6.75
C ASN A 59 10.74 3.93 5.58
N LEU A 60 10.27 4.32 4.46
CA LEU A 60 10.87 4.08 3.19
C LEU A 60 11.67 5.34 2.88
N ALA A 61 12.96 5.22 2.71
CA ALA A 61 13.81 6.35 2.33
C ALA A 61 13.37 6.90 0.97
N ASP A 62 13.01 5.97 0.08
CA ASP A 62 12.51 6.25 -1.25
C ASP A 62 11.15 5.56 -1.47
N PRO A 63 10.20 6.17 -2.18
CA PRO A 63 8.84 5.65 -2.35
C PRO A 63 8.78 4.37 -3.19
N GLU A 64 9.81 4.12 -4.03
CA GLU A 64 9.98 2.90 -4.81
C GLU A 64 10.09 1.64 -3.94
N GLU A 65 10.25 1.82 -2.64
CA GLU A 65 10.25 0.76 -1.64
C GLU A 65 8.84 0.38 -1.17
N ASP A 66 7.79 1.08 -1.61
CA ASP A 66 6.41 0.81 -1.23
C ASP A 66 5.58 0.24 -2.38
N PRO A 67 4.89 -0.90 -2.19
CA PRO A 67 4.04 -1.48 -3.22
C PRO A 67 2.94 -0.54 -3.71
N PHE A 68 2.45 0.38 -2.88
CA PHE A 68 1.46 1.37 -3.31
C PHE A 68 2.02 2.25 -4.43
N PHE A 69 3.21 2.80 -4.24
CA PHE A 69 3.89 3.60 -5.26
C PHE A 69 4.24 2.75 -6.49
N ILE A 70 4.79 1.54 -6.28
CA ILE A 70 5.18 0.64 -7.36
C ILE A 70 3.98 0.35 -8.28
N PHE A 71 2.84 -0.04 -7.73
CA PHE A 71 1.66 -0.40 -8.53
C PHE A 71 0.99 0.80 -9.19
N ASP A 72 1.10 1.98 -8.59
CA ASP A 72 0.58 3.21 -9.18
C ASP A 72 1.44 3.67 -10.37
N ILE A 73 2.76 3.73 -10.20
CA ILE A 73 3.70 4.12 -11.26
C ILE A 73 3.82 3.08 -12.38
N ALA A 74 3.76 1.77 -12.06
CA ALA A 74 3.80 0.73 -13.07
C ALA A 74 2.55 0.69 -13.97
N SER A 75 1.50 1.43 -13.62
CA SER A 75 0.24 1.49 -14.38
C SER A 75 0.36 2.30 -15.68
N ASP A 76 -0.69 2.29 -16.50
CA ASP A 76 -0.83 3.12 -17.69
C ASP A 76 -1.41 4.51 -17.40
N ASP A 77 -1.72 4.82 -16.15
CA ASP A 77 -2.31 6.09 -15.73
C ASP A 77 -1.26 7.15 -15.33
N ARG A 78 -0.03 6.72 -15.07
CA ARG A 78 1.11 7.58 -14.70
C ARG A 78 2.34 7.31 -15.55
N LEU A 79 3.28 8.27 -15.53
CA LEU A 79 4.65 8.12 -16.01
C LEU A 79 5.61 8.17 -14.80
N GLY A 80 6.86 7.78 -14.96
CA GLY A 80 7.85 7.83 -13.88
C GLY A 80 8.09 9.25 -13.36
N GLY A 81 8.35 10.19 -14.25
CA GLY A 81 8.48 11.62 -13.93
C GLY A 81 9.68 11.96 -13.03
N GLY A 82 9.50 13.01 -12.24
CA GLY A 82 10.52 13.48 -11.30
C GLY A 82 11.61 14.31 -11.93
N SER A 83 12.86 13.95 -11.69
CA SER A 83 14.04 14.51 -12.35
C SER A 83 14.89 13.41 -12.96
N GLN A 84 15.92 13.77 -13.69
CA GLN A 84 16.88 12.80 -14.24
C GLN A 84 17.54 11.90 -13.19
N SER A 85 17.56 12.30 -11.93
CA SER A 85 18.10 11.49 -10.82
C SER A 85 17.05 10.58 -10.16
N ASN A 86 15.76 10.76 -10.42
CA ASN A 86 14.70 9.91 -9.88
C ASN A 86 14.52 8.65 -10.76
N ILE A 87 15.61 7.92 -10.95
CA ILE A 87 15.65 6.73 -11.83
C ILE A 87 14.82 5.57 -11.30
N GLY A 88 14.49 5.55 -10.00
CA GLY A 88 13.64 4.55 -9.38
C GLY A 88 12.23 4.52 -9.97
N ALA A 89 11.53 5.63 -9.92
CA ALA A 89 10.19 5.76 -10.49
C ALA A 89 10.19 5.44 -12.00
N GLN A 90 11.19 5.96 -12.74
CA GLN A 90 11.32 5.70 -14.16
C GLN A 90 11.63 4.21 -14.46
N GLY A 91 12.42 3.56 -13.59
CA GLY A 91 12.69 2.13 -13.68
C GLY A 91 11.47 1.27 -13.41
N VAL A 92 10.68 1.62 -12.39
CA VAL A 92 9.40 0.96 -12.09
C VAL A 92 8.44 1.08 -13.27
N ASP A 93 8.27 2.28 -13.84
CA ASP A 93 7.41 2.53 -14.99
C ASP A 93 7.79 1.66 -16.21
N ARG A 94 9.09 1.41 -16.40
CA ARG A 94 9.64 0.69 -17.57
C ARG A 94 9.99 -0.77 -17.34
N LEU A 95 9.75 -1.29 -16.13
CA LEU A 95 10.23 -2.62 -15.72
C LEU A 95 11.74 -2.77 -15.93
N MET A 96 12.52 -1.77 -15.55
CA MET A 96 13.97 -1.76 -15.62
C MET A 96 14.55 -1.70 -14.21
N ASN A 97 15.69 -2.35 -14.01
CA ASN A 97 16.43 -2.25 -12.77
C ASN A 97 17.36 -1.03 -12.83
N ALA A 98 17.40 -0.22 -11.78
CA ALA A 98 18.53 0.69 -11.61
C ALA A 98 19.72 -0.06 -10.99
N TYR A 99 20.85 0.62 -10.96
CA TYR A 99 22.07 0.13 -10.32
C TYR A 99 21.98 0.06 -8.78
N VAL A 100 20.85 0.49 -8.20
CA VAL A 100 20.57 0.46 -6.75
C VAL A 100 19.48 -0.58 -6.49
N ASP A 101 19.66 -1.38 -5.45
CA ASP A 101 18.70 -2.40 -5.03
C ASP A 101 17.58 -1.78 -4.16
N TRP A 102 16.75 -0.95 -4.77
CA TRP A 102 15.68 -0.21 -4.09
C TRP A 102 14.54 -1.09 -3.55
N MET A 103 14.38 -2.33 -4.04
CA MET A 103 13.35 -3.24 -3.54
C MET A 103 13.75 -3.94 -2.24
N LYS A 104 14.99 -3.77 -1.78
CA LYS A 104 15.50 -4.40 -0.56
C LYS A 104 14.75 -3.97 0.70
N PRO A 105 14.51 -2.68 0.97
CA PRO A 105 13.75 -2.27 2.14
C PRO A 105 12.33 -2.82 2.15
N LEU A 106 11.66 -2.89 1.00
CA LEU A 106 10.34 -3.52 0.86
C LEU A 106 10.38 -4.97 1.32
N TRP A 107 11.31 -5.77 0.77
CA TRP A 107 11.49 -7.16 1.14
C TRP A 107 11.69 -7.33 2.64
N GLN A 108 12.66 -6.62 3.20
CA GLN A 108 13.01 -6.70 4.61
C GLN A 108 11.86 -6.31 5.54
N GLN A 109 11.13 -5.26 5.19
CA GLN A 109 9.99 -4.81 6.00
C GLN A 109 8.84 -5.80 5.98
N ARG A 110 8.48 -6.33 4.80
CA ARG A 110 7.38 -7.30 4.72
C ARG A 110 7.71 -8.57 5.50
N TYR A 111 8.95 -9.07 5.43
CA TYR A 111 9.38 -10.19 6.26
C TYR A 111 9.48 -9.85 7.75
N ALA A 112 9.82 -8.63 8.12
CA ALA A 112 9.75 -8.20 9.51
C ALA A 112 8.30 -8.22 10.05
N GLY A 113 7.33 -7.79 9.23
CA GLY A 113 5.90 -7.89 9.56
C GLY A 113 5.43 -9.34 9.70
N ILE A 114 5.82 -10.20 8.77
CA ILE A 114 5.53 -11.64 8.79
C ILE A 114 6.11 -12.29 10.06
N ASN A 115 7.36 -12.01 10.39
CA ASN A 115 7.99 -12.54 11.60
C ASN A 115 7.27 -12.11 12.88
N ARG A 116 6.84 -10.86 12.97
CA ARG A 116 6.05 -10.39 14.13
C ARG A 116 4.68 -11.06 14.19
N ALA A 117 4.03 -11.30 13.04
CA ALA A 117 2.78 -12.04 12.99
C ALA A 117 2.97 -13.51 13.39
N ASN A 118 4.05 -14.17 12.95
CA ASN A 118 4.38 -15.53 13.38
C ASN A 118 4.58 -15.60 14.89
N ASN A 119 5.40 -14.71 15.45
CA ASN A 119 5.60 -14.62 16.90
C ASN A 119 4.28 -14.45 17.66
N ALA A 120 3.39 -13.61 17.12
CA ALA A 120 2.08 -13.41 17.71
C ALA A 120 1.22 -14.69 17.67
N LEU A 121 1.19 -15.41 16.55
CA LEU A 121 0.44 -16.67 16.45
C LEU A 121 1.01 -17.78 17.32
N GLU A 122 2.33 -17.83 17.49
CA GLU A 122 3.01 -18.82 18.35
C GLU A 122 2.79 -18.56 19.85
N SER A 123 2.51 -17.32 20.26
CA SER A 123 2.54 -16.92 21.68
C SER A 123 1.22 -16.37 22.24
N ILE A 124 0.24 -16.02 21.40
CA ILE A 124 -1.01 -15.39 21.85
C ILE A 124 -1.81 -16.26 22.85
N ASP A 125 -1.66 -17.57 22.79
CA ASP A 125 -2.32 -18.51 23.72
C ASP A 125 -1.71 -18.52 25.12
N ASN A 126 -0.54 -17.90 25.34
CA ASN A 126 0.02 -17.66 26.67
C ASN A 126 -0.80 -16.64 27.47
N VAL A 127 -1.61 -15.83 26.81
CA VAL A 127 -2.51 -14.87 27.44
C VAL A 127 -3.70 -15.60 28.05
N THR A 128 -3.83 -15.56 29.36
CA THR A 128 -4.86 -16.31 30.11
C THR A 128 -6.03 -15.45 30.60
N ASN A 129 -5.88 -14.13 30.63
CA ASN A 129 -6.86 -13.20 31.19
C ASN A 129 -7.39 -12.21 30.15
N TRP A 130 -8.21 -12.70 29.24
CA TRP A 130 -8.91 -11.86 28.28
C TRP A 130 -10.13 -11.17 28.90
N THR A 131 -10.36 -9.90 28.57
CA THR A 131 -11.59 -9.20 28.97
C THR A 131 -12.82 -9.79 28.26
N SER A 132 -12.63 -10.28 27.02
CA SER A 132 -13.66 -11.01 26.30
C SER A 132 -13.07 -11.91 25.21
N GLU A 133 -13.79 -12.98 24.88
CA GLU A 133 -13.49 -13.81 23.70
C GLU A 133 -13.55 -13.00 22.39
N THR A 134 -14.39 -11.97 22.34
CA THR A 134 -14.48 -11.08 21.17
C THR A 134 -13.18 -10.31 20.96
N THR A 135 -12.53 -9.84 22.02
CA THR A 135 -11.24 -9.15 21.95
C THR A 135 -10.14 -10.08 21.42
N LYS A 136 -10.07 -11.33 21.95
CA LYS A 136 -9.13 -12.34 21.45
C LYS A 136 -9.34 -12.61 19.96
N LYS A 137 -10.59 -12.83 19.56
CA LYS A 137 -10.97 -13.07 18.16
C LYS A 137 -10.61 -11.89 17.26
N GLN A 138 -10.80 -10.65 17.73
CA GLN A 138 -10.42 -9.45 17.00
C GLN A 138 -8.90 -9.42 16.75
N TYR A 139 -8.08 -9.68 17.75
CA TYR A 139 -6.63 -9.69 17.60
C TYR A 139 -6.16 -10.82 16.68
N LEU A 140 -6.73 -12.01 16.77
CA LEU A 140 -6.42 -13.10 15.85
C LEU A 140 -6.79 -12.75 14.40
N CYS A 141 -7.96 -12.16 14.17
CA CYS A 141 -8.39 -11.66 12.86
C CYS A 141 -7.33 -10.70 12.27
N GLU A 142 -6.87 -9.73 13.07
CA GLU A 142 -5.88 -8.75 12.65
C GLU A 142 -4.52 -9.39 12.34
N ILE A 143 -4.05 -10.31 13.17
CA ILE A 143 -2.75 -10.99 12.96
C ILE A 143 -2.78 -11.78 11.65
N TYR A 144 -3.82 -12.59 11.41
CA TYR A 144 -3.95 -13.35 10.18
C TYR A 144 -4.07 -12.45 8.95
N PHE A 145 -4.93 -11.42 9.01
CA PHE A 145 -5.07 -10.46 7.92
C PHE A 145 -3.74 -9.77 7.57
N LEU A 146 -3.02 -9.27 8.58
CA LEU A 146 -1.76 -8.54 8.35
C LEU A 146 -0.69 -9.46 7.77
N ARG A 147 -0.58 -10.72 8.21
CA ARG A 147 0.36 -11.68 7.62
C ARG A 147 0.01 -11.97 6.17
N ALA A 148 -1.27 -12.17 5.86
CA ALA A 148 -1.75 -12.34 4.49
C ALA A 148 -1.44 -11.11 3.63
N TRP A 149 -1.66 -9.89 4.14
CA TRP A 149 -1.39 -8.66 3.42
C TRP A 149 0.12 -8.48 3.12
N TYR A 150 1.00 -8.80 4.06
CA TYR A 150 2.44 -8.76 3.83
C TYR A 150 2.87 -9.75 2.74
N TYR A 151 2.38 -10.99 2.79
CA TYR A 151 2.65 -11.97 1.74
C TYR A 151 2.06 -11.58 0.39
N PHE A 152 0.85 -11.02 0.37
CA PHE A 152 0.23 -10.58 -0.87
C PHE A 152 1.02 -9.44 -1.54
N ASN A 153 1.55 -8.49 -0.77
CA ASN A 153 2.46 -7.46 -1.29
C ASN A 153 3.71 -8.10 -1.92
N LEU A 154 4.36 -9.02 -1.21
CA LEU A 154 5.54 -9.73 -1.74
C LEU A 154 5.20 -10.52 -3.01
N ALA A 155 4.11 -11.27 -3.01
CA ALA A 155 3.71 -12.10 -4.14
C ALA A 155 3.37 -11.27 -5.40
N GLN A 156 2.74 -10.11 -5.25
CA GLN A 156 2.44 -9.23 -6.39
C GLN A 156 3.69 -8.58 -6.97
N VAL A 157 4.71 -8.30 -6.14
CA VAL A 157 5.97 -7.69 -6.59
C VAL A 157 6.97 -8.74 -7.08
N PHE A 158 7.12 -9.88 -6.39
CA PHE A 158 8.22 -10.84 -6.60
C PHE A 158 7.78 -12.24 -7.06
N ASN A 159 6.48 -12.49 -7.28
CA ASN A 159 5.92 -13.81 -7.59
C ASN A 159 6.02 -14.77 -6.38
N GLY A 160 6.51 -16.01 -6.60
CA GLY A 160 6.81 -16.92 -5.50
C GLY A 160 7.93 -16.39 -4.62
N VAL A 161 7.77 -16.52 -3.31
CA VAL A 161 8.73 -16.05 -2.29
C VAL A 161 8.85 -17.09 -1.17
N PRO A 162 9.91 -17.07 -0.34
CA PRO A 162 10.01 -17.98 0.80
C PRO A 162 8.82 -17.91 1.74
N LEU A 163 8.21 -19.04 2.06
CA LEU A 163 7.17 -19.14 3.09
C LEU A 163 7.80 -19.35 4.46
N VAL A 164 7.88 -18.28 5.25
CA VAL A 164 8.40 -18.28 6.62
C VAL A 164 7.18 -18.25 7.57
N LEU A 165 6.82 -19.39 8.13
CA LEU A 165 5.61 -19.56 8.96
C LEU A 165 5.92 -19.78 10.44
N SER A 166 7.19 -19.70 10.83
CA SER A 166 7.62 -19.79 12.21
C SER A 166 8.76 -18.80 12.50
N THR A 167 9.05 -18.58 13.78
CA THR A 167 10.15 -17.73 14.23
C THR A 167 11.51 -18.44 14.25
N VAL A 168 11.56 -19.74 13.95
CA VAL A 168 12.80 -20.52 13.92
C VAL A 168 13.65 -20.12 12.70
N PRO A 169 14.87 -19.59 12.90
CA PRO A 169 15.73 -19.16 11.82
C PRO A 169 16.19 -20.35 10.94
N GLN A 170 15.97 -20.24 9.65
CA GLN A 170 16.53 -21.17 8.64
C GLN A 170 16.56 -20.51 7.27
N ASN A 171 17.36 -21.06 6.35
CA ASN A 171 17.33 -20.68 4.94
C ASN A 171 16.13 -21.37 4.26
N PHE A 172 15.14 -20.58 3.87
CA PHE A 172 13.97 -21.07 3.16
C PHE A 172 14.20 -20.98 1.65
N PRO A 173 13.90 -22.04 0.88
CA PRO A 173 13.86 -21.95 -0.57
C PRO A 173 12.68 -21.07 -1.01
N ARG A 174 12.72 -20.67 -2.25
CA ARG A 174 11.61 -20.00 -2.89
C ARG A 174 10.42 -20.96 -3.02
N SER A 175 9.27 -20.57 -2.48
CA SER A 175 8.02 -21.29 -2.69
C SER A 175 7.40 -20.91 -4.03
N THR A 176 6.60 -21.79 -4.58
CA THR A 176 5.81 -21.50 -5.79
C THR A 176 4.74 -20.44 -5.51
N ALA A 177 4.28 -19.79 -6.58
CA ALA A 177 3.16 -18.86 -6.45
C ALA A 177 1.92 -19.55 -5.85
N ASP A 178 1.61 -20.78 -6.28
CA ASP A 178 0.45 -21.54 -5.79
C ASP A 178 0.53 -21.77 -4.27
N GLU A 179 1.70 -22.11 -3.72
CA GLU A 179 1.92 -22.27 -2.28
C GLU A 179 1.78 -20.95 -1.52
N VAL A 180 2.35 -19.85 -2.05
CA VAL A 180 2.27 -18.53 -1.41
C VAL A 180 0.82 -18.04 -1.37
N TYR A 181 0.10 -18.16 -2.49
CA TYR A 181 -1.32 -17.75 -2.55
C TYR A 181 -2.22 -18.65 -1.73
N ALA A 182 -1.89 -19.94 -1.60
CA ALA A 182 -2.59 -20.85 -0.69
C ALA A 182 -2.47 -20.41 0.77
N GLN A 183 -1.28 -19.99 1.20
CA GLN A 183 -1.07 -19.46 2.55
C GLN A 183 -1.80 -18.12 2.77
N ILE A 184 -1.74 -17.20 1.79
CA ILE A 184 -2.49 -15.94 1.84
C ILE A 184 -3.99 -16.20 2.01
N ALA A 185 -4.53 -17.13 1.21
CA ALA A 185 -5.95 -17.49 1.27
C ALA A 185 -6.33 -18.13 2.60
N SER A 186 -5.49 -19.02 3.15
CA SER A 186 -5.72 -19.64 4.45
C SER A 186 -5.72 -18.62 5.59
N ASP A 187 -4.77 -17.68 5.59
CA ASP A 187 -4.74 -16.62 6.58
C ASP A 187 -5.96 -15.71 6.47
N LEU A 188 -6.35 -15.27 5.27
CA LEU A 188 -7.57 -14.47 5.09
C LEU A 188 -8.83 -15.24 5.49
N LYS A 189 -8.90 -16.52 5.17
CA LYS A 189 -10.03 -17.36 5.59
C LYS A 189 -10.12 -17.46 7.11
N ASN A 190 -8.99 -17.66 7.79
CA ASN A 190 -8.94 -17.65 9.25
C ASN A 190 -9.38 -16.29 9.82
N ALA A 191 -8.94 -15.19 9.22
CA ALA A 191 -9.38 -13.85 9.62
C ALA A 191 -10.89 -13.65 9.46
N ILE A 192 -11.49 -14.16 8.37
CA ILE A 192 -12.94 -14.11 8.12
C ILE A 192 -13.72 -14.98 9.12
N ASP A 193 -13.27 -16.22 9.33
CA ASP A 193 -13.98 -17.20 10.15
C ASP A 193 -13.96 -16.84 11.65
N ILE A 194 -12.85 -16.27 12.13
CA ILE A 194 -12.65 -15.91 13.54
C ILE A 194 -13.14 -14.49 13.84
N GLY A 195 -13.00 -13.58 12.88
CA GLY A 195 -13.23 -12.16 13.07
C GLY A 195 -14.65 -11.84 13.53
N PRO A 196 -14.83 -10.95 14.53
CA PRO A 196 -16.15 -10.57 14.98
C PRO A 196 -16.87 -9.75 13.91
N SER A 197 -18.20 -9.96 13.80
CA SER A 197 -19.07 -9.22 12.89
C SER A 197 -19.42 -7.80 13.41
N THR A 198 -18.47 -7.12 14.04
CA THR A 198 -18.63 -5.76 14.50
C THR A 198 -18.78 -4.83 13.30
N LYS A 199 -19.81 -4.00 13.32
CA LYS A 199 -20.12 -3.10 12.20
C LYS A 199 -19.32 -1.78 12.28
N TYR A 200 -19.13 -1.14 11.14
CA TYR A 200 -18.67 0.25 11.11
C TYR A 200 -19.72 1.16 11.78
N PRO A 201 -19.35 2.12 12.63
CA PRO A 201 -17.99 2.48 13.05
C PRO A 201 -17.52 1.84 14.36
N ASP A 202 -18.18 0.80 14.88
CA ASP A 202 -18.03 0.29 16.25
C ASP A 202 -16.75 -0.53 16.49
N PHE A 203 -15.95 -0.84 15.45
CA PHE A 203 -14.61 -1.40 15.63
C PHE A 203 -13.56 -0.27 15.72
N GLY A 204 -12.49 -0.46 16.49
CA GLY A 204 -11.51 0.58 16.78
C GLY A 204 -10.91 1.25 15.55
N GLU A 205 -10.64 2.54 15.62
CA GLU A 205 -10.04 3.35 14.55
C GLU A 205 -8.75 2.72 14.02
N GLY A 206 -8.63 2.63 12.69
CA GLY A 206 -7.47 2.07 12.01
C GLY A 206 -7.26 0.57 12.18
N ARG A 207 -8.19 -0.14 12.82
CA ARG A 207 -8.12 -1.59 13.03
C ARG A 207 -8.72 -2.36 11.86
N VAL A 208 -8.13 -3.51 11.54
CA VAL A 208 -8.67 -4.43 10.54
C VAL A 208 -9.97 -5.06 11.05
N SER A 209 -10.98 -5.11 10.20
CA SER A 209 -12.23 -5.81 10.46
C SER A 209 -12.35 -7.09 9.64
N LYS A 210 -13.25 -8.00 10.04
CA LYS A 210 -13.68 -9.15 9.23
C LYS A 210 -14.05 -8.73 7.81
N TRP A 211 -14.75 -7.60 7.68
CA TRP A 211 -15.21 -7.07 6.39
C TRP A 211 -14.06 -6.65 5.45
N ALA A 212 -12.99 -6.13 6.02
CA ALA A 212 -11.76 -5.86 5.27
C ALA A 212 -11.12 -7.17 4.78
N ALA A 213 -11.17 -8.24 5.58
CA ALA A 213 -10.66 -9.55 5.18
C ALA A 213 -11.47 -10.17 4.04
N GLU A 214 -12.80 -10.04 4.05
CA GLU A 214 -13.68 -10.47 2.96
C GLU A 214 -13.39 -9.73 1.65
N GLY A 215 -13.25 -8.41 1.70
CA GLY A 215 -12.87 -7.60 0.54
C GLY A 215 -11.46 -7.91 0.02
N MET A 216 -10.50 -8.12 0.92
CA MET A 216 -9.13 -8.49 0.54
C MET A 216 -9.07 -9.89 -0.07
N MET A 217 -9.84 -10.86 0.45
CA MET A 217 -9.96 -12.21 -0.14
C MET A 217 -10.45 -12.14 -1.59
N ALA A 218 -11.43 -11.31 -1.88
CA ALA A 218 -11.91 -11.12 -3.24
C ALA A 218 -10.82 -10.54 -4.17
N ARG A 219 -10.04 -9.58 -3.69
CA ARG A 219 -8.92 -9.00 -4.45
C ARG A 219 -7.83 -10.04 -4.72
N VAL A 220 -7.47 -10.84 -3.72
CA VAL A 220 -6.49 -11.95 -3.85
C VAL A 220 -7.01 -12.98 -4.84
N TRP A 221 -8.27 -13.39 -4.73
CA TRP A 221 -8.90 -14.35 -5.61
C TRP A 221 -8.91 -13.88 -7.07
N LEU A 222 -9.34 -12.63 -7.31
CA LEU A 222 -9.37 -12.03 -8.65
C LEU A 222 -7.97 -11.92 -9.27
N PHE A 223 -6.97 -11.54 -8.48
CA PHE A 223 -5.60 -11.47 -9.00
C PHE A 223 -5.06 -12.86 -9.32
N TYR A 224 -5.17 -13.81 -8.39
CA TYR A 224 -4.63 -15.15 -8.58
C TYR A 224 -5.27 -15.87 -9.76
N THR A 225 -6.61 -15.91 -9.78
CA THR A 225 -7.32 -16.64 -10.84
C THR A 225 -7.15 -15.96 -12.21
N GLY A 226 -7.17 -14.64 -12.25
CA GLY A 226 -6.98 -13.88 -13.49
C GLY A 226 -5.55 -13.94 -14.02
N PHE A 227 -4.55 -13.71 -13.18
CA PHE A 227 -3.15 -13.68 -13.63
C PHE A 227 -2.60 -15.08 -13.96
N TYR A 228 -2.81 -16.04 -13.06
CA TYR A 228 -2.31 -17.41 -13.24
C TYR A 228 -3.27 -18.31 -14.01
N GLN A 229 -4.41 -17.78 -14.50
CA GLN A 229 -5.43 -18.51 -15.28
C GLN A 229 -5.94 -19.76 -14.55
N LYS A 230 -6.28 -19.60 -13.27
CA LYS A 230 -6.81 -20.65 -12.41
C LYS A 230 -8.32 -20.47 -12.21
N SER A 231 -9.03 -21.54 -11.87
CA SER A 231 -10.47 -21.53 -11.62
C SER A 231 -10.82 -21.21 -10.17
N GLU A 232 -9.93 -21.54 -9.23
CA GLU A 232 -10.13 -21.43 -7.78
C GLU A 232 -8.82 -21.04 -7.09
N LEU A 233 -8.92 -20.49 -5.90
CA LEU A 233 -7.77 -20.11 -5.09
C LEU A 233 -7.47 -21.24 -4.08
N PRO A 234 -6.28 -21.87 -4.10
CA PRO A 234 -5.95 -22.98 -3.21
C PRO A 234 -5.86 -22.53 -1.74
N LEU A 235 -6.01 -23.49 -0.82
CA LEU A 235 -5.76 -23.34 0.61
C LEU A 235 -4.56 -24.20 1.03
N ALA A 236 -3.77 -23.73 1.98
CA ALA A 236 -2.53 -24.39 2.43
C ALA A 236 -2.78 -25.79 3.03
N GLU A 237 -3.91 -25.97 3.70
CA GLU A 237 -4.30 -27.23 4.33
C GLU A 237 -5.10 -28.15 3.39
N GLY A 238 -5.16 -27.80 2.11
CA GLY A 238 -5.93 -28.49 1.09
C GLY A 238 -7.33 -27.92 0.87
N GLY A 239 -7.89 -28.23 -0.29
CA GLY A 239 -9.10 -27.58 -0.77
C GLY A 239 -8.84 -26.24 -1.43
N SER A 240 -9.90 -25.48 -1.69
CA SER A 240 -9.85 -24.20 -2.41
C SER A 240 -11.01 -23.29 -2.05
N VAL A 241 -10.85 -22.02 -2.36
CA VAL A 241 -11.90 -20.99 -2.29
C VAL A 241 -12.51 -20.83 -3.68
N SER A 242 -13.79 -21.15 -3.80
CA SER A 242 -14.55 -21.02 -5.05
C SER A 242 -15.03 -19.58 -5.30
N LYS A 243 -15.34 -19.28 -6.57
CA LYS A 243 -15.98 -18.01 -6.98
C LYS A 243 -17.25 -17.73 -6.17
N SER A 244 -18.10 -18.75 -5.98
CA SER A 244 -19.37 -18.60 -5.26
C SER A 244 -19.18 -18.23 -3.79
N GLN A 245 -18.15 -18.76 -3.14
CA GLN A 245 -17.82 -18.42 -1.76
C GLN A 245 -17.33 -16.98 -1.64
N VAL A 246 -16.50 -16.52 -2.55
CA VAL A 246 -16.04 -15.11 -2.58
C VAL A 246 -17.21 -14.16 -2.80
N VAL A 247 -18.14 -14.49 -3.72
CA VAL A 247 -19.36 -13.70 -3.93
C VAL A 247 -20.18 -13.62 -2.65
N ALA A 248 -20.34 -14.74 -1.93
CA ALA A 248 -21.10 -14.76 -0.67
C ALA A 248 -20.47 -13.86 0.41
N TRP A 249 -19.14 -13.84 0.54
CA TRP A 249 -18.45 -12.94 1.46
C TRP A 249 -18.59 -11.48 1.06
N LEU A 250 -18.48 -11.16 -0.22
CA LEU A 250 -18.73 -9.79 -0.69
C LEU A 250 -20.19 -9.34 -0.42
N GLU A 251 -21.15 -10.24 -0.60
CA GLU A 251 -22.56 -9.97 -0.29
C GLU A 251 -22.76 -9.75 1.22
N ASP A 252 -22.11 -10.55 2.07
CA ASP A 252 -22.11 -10.36 3.53
C ASP A 252 -21.52 -8.99 3.90
N CYS A 253 -20.36 -8.68 3.37
CA CYS A 253 -19.71 -7.38 3.57
C CYS A 253 -20.60 -6.21 3.15
N ILE A 254 -21.18 -6.25 1.94
CA ILE A 254 -22.01 -5.15 1.41
C ILE A 254 -23.28 -4.95 2.25
N GLN A 255 -23.90 -6.02 2.73
CA GLN A 255 -25.18 -5.97 3.43
C GLN A 255 -25.05 -5.72 4.93
N ASN A 256 -23.98 -6.22 5.57
CA ASN A 256 -23.91 -6.32 7.02
C ASN A 256 -22.80 -5.49 7.67
N SER A 257 -21.82 -5.01 6.93
CA SER A 257 -20.64 -4.34 7.49
C SER A 257 -20.89 -2.94 8.08
N GLY A 258 -21.92 -2.25 7.61
CA GLY A 258 -22.14 -0.82 7.91
C GLY A 258 -21.31 0.14 7.07
N PHE A 259 -20.33 -0.35 6.30
CA PHE A 259 -19.63 0.45 5.29
C PHE A 259 -20.55 0.88 4.14
N GLY A 260 -20.18 1.92 3.42
CA GLY A 260 -20.99 2.43 2.32
C GLY A 260 -20.25 3.49 1.52
N LEU A 261 -20.80 3.91 0.39
CA LEU A 261 -20.25 5.02 -0.39
C LEU A 261 -20.47 6.35 0.33
N VAL A 262 -19.46 7.21 0.35
CA VAL A 262 -19.64 8.63 0.69
C VAL A 262 -20.45 9.33 -0.40
N SER A 263 -21.06 10.46 -0.09
CA SER A 263 -21.96 11.16 -1.00
C SER A 263 -21.28 11.73 -2.24
N ASP A 264 -20.05 12.22 -2.08
CA ASP A 264 -19.21 12.74 -3.15
C ASP A 264 -17.80 12.14 -3.04
N GLN A 265 -17.32 11.52 -4.12
CA GLN A 265 -16.02 10.86 -4.14
C GLN A 265 -14.86 11.84 -3.88
N ARG A 266 -15.02 13.12 -4.23
CA ARG A 266 -14.02 14.15 -4.00
C ARG A 266 -13.76 14.39 -2.52
N ASN A 267 -14.80 14.20 -1.68
CA ASN A 267 -14.72 14.37 -0.23
C ASN A 267 -13.89 13.28 0.48
N LEU A 268 -13.41 12.26 -0.24
CA LEU A 268 -12.44 11.30 0.28
C LEU A 268 -11.01 11.88 0.38
N TRP A 269 -10.73 12.99 -0.32
CA TRP A 269 -9.36 13.43 -0.52
C TRP A 269 -9.04 14.71 0.25
N PRO A 270 -7.83 14.79 0.86
CA PRO A 270 -7.48 15.89 1.77
C PRO A 270 -7.47 17.29 1.17
N TYR A 271 -7.47 17.45 -0.14
CA TYR A 271 -7.55 18.80 -0.73
C TYR A 271 -8.89 19.48 -0.43
N THR A 272 -9.93 18.73 -0.08
CA THR A 272 -11.25 19.26 0.32
C THR A 272 -11.35 19.55 1.83
N ASN A 273 -10.23 19.51 2.58
CA ASN A 273 -10.25 19.80 4.01
C ASN A 273 -10.68 21.24 4.28
N PRO A 274 -11.32 21.53 5.43
CA PRO A 274 -11.96 22.82 5.69
C PRO A 274 -10.98 24.01 5.73
N TYR A 275 -9.69 23.78 5.94
CA TYR A 275 -8.68 24.83 5.95
C TYR A 275 -8.27 25.25 4.53
N THR A 276 -8.03 24.28 3.65
CA THR A 276 -7.72 24.53 2.22
C THR A 276 -8.95 25.09 1.49
N ALA A 277 -10.12 24.54 1.74
CA ALA A 277 -11.36 24.90 1.05
C ALA A 277 -11.77 26.39 1.21
N LYS A 278 -11.32 27.06 2.29
CA LYS A 278 -11.58 28.50 2.50
C LYS A 278 -11.05 29.37 1.35
N ASP A 279 -9.97 28.97 0.72
CA ASP A 279 -9.25 29.78 -0.27
C ASP A 279 -9.09 29.07 -1.62
N TYR A 280 -9.51 27.81 -1.72
CA TYR A 280 -9.46 27.05 -2.96
C TYR A 280 -10.80 27.14 -3.70
N LEU A 281 -10.81 27.91 -4.79
CA LEU A 281 -12.01 28.22 -5.55
C LEU A 281 -12.76 26.98 -6.02
N TYR A 282 -12.06 25.94 -6.48
CA TYR A 282 -12.67 24.69 -6.92
C TYR A 282 -13.53 24.05 -5.81
N ASP A 283 -13.04 24.02 -4.58
CA ASP A 283 -13.77 23.45 -3.45
C ASP A 283 -15.00 24.29 -3.09
N GLN A 284 -14.87 25.64 -3.12
CA GLN A 284 -15.96 26.56 -2.85
C GLN A 284 -17.09 26.45 -3.87
N GLU A 285 -16.76 26.45 -5.16
CA GLU A 285 -17.72 26.34 -6.27
C GLU A 285 -18.47 25.00 -6.29
N ASN A 286 -17.83 23.94 -5.76
CA ASN A 286 -18.42 22.60 -5.69
C ASN A 286 -18.97 22.25 -4.30
N ASN A 287 -18.87 23.13 -3.31
CA ASN A 287 -19.31 22.92 -1.93
C ASN A 287 -18.74 21.60 -1.34
N LEU A 288 -17.43 21.36 -1.52
CA LEU A 288 -16.75 20.17 -1.07
C LEU A 288 -16.44 20.23 0.43
N ASN A 289 -16.51 19.07 1.08
CA ASN A 289 -16.23 18.93 2.50
C ASN A 289 -15.64 17.55 2.80
N TRP A 290 -14.42 17.52 3.27
CA TRP A 290 -13.69 16.30 3.51
C TRP A 290 -14.35 15.40 4.57
N GLU A 291 -14.54 14.13 4.22
CA GLU A 291 -15.15 13.11 5.10
C GLU A 291 -14.14 12.50 6.08
N THR A 292 -12.90 13.00 6.13
CA THR A 292 -11.78 12.49 6.93
C THR A 292 -11.27 11.11 6.52
N ASP A 293 -10.19 10.64 7.17
CA ASP A 293 -9.63 9.30 6.90
C ASP A 293 -10.48 8.16 7.49
N GLU A 294 -11.33 8.47 8.48
CA GLU A 294 -12.19 7.50 9.18
C GLU A 294 -13.60 7.45 8.60
N ASN A 295 -13.73 7.75 7.31
CA ASN A 295 -15.03 7.73 6.65
C ASN A 295 -15.56 6.32 6.42
N LYS A 296 -16.88 6.23 6.20
CA LYS A 296 -17.58 4.95 5.98
C LYS A 296 -17.19 4.18 4.71
N GLU A 297 -16.36 4.74 3.85
CA GLU A 297 -15.91 4.08 2.63
C GLU A 297 -14.50 3.48 2.79
N SER A 298 -13.67 4.00 3.70
CA SER A 298 -12.33 3.52 3.98
C SER A 298 -12.38 2.25 4.83
N MET A 299 -12.08 1.10 4.24
CA MET A 299 -12.16 -0.20 4.91
C MET A 299 -10.82 -0.71 5.44
N PHE A 300 -9.73 -0.36 4.76
CA PHE A 300 -8.38 -0.69 5.20
C PHE A 300 -7.39 0.34 4.65
N ALA A 301 -6.60 0.93 5.54
CA ALA A 301 -5.59 1.92 5.20
C ALA A 301 -4.33 1.76 6.03
N VAL A 302 -3.18 2.09 5.44
CA VAL A 302 -1.94 2.30 6.19
C VAL A 302 -1.99 3.71 6.78
N LYS A 303 -2.08 3.78 8.11
CA LYS A 303 -2.14 5.03 8.85
C LYS A 303 -0.75 5.60 9.07
N MET A 304 -0.63 6.92 8.99
CA MET A 304 0.60 7.64 9.28
C MET A 304 0.52 8.32 10.63
N SER A 305 1.68 8.54 11.26
CA SER A 305 1.73 9.20 12.56
C SER A 305 1.78 10.71 12.44
N ASN A 306 1.01 11.41 13.27
CA ASN A 306 1.13 12.85 13.44
C ASN A 306 2.37 13.29 14.24
N LYS A 307 3.15 12.34 14.75
CA LYS A 307 4.42 12.54 15.46
C LYS A 307 5.62 12.06 14.64
N ALA A 308 5.43 11.91 13.33
CA ALA A 308 6.48 11.45 12.45
C ALA A 308 7.67 12.41 12.41
N GLY A 309 8.88 11.84 12.33
CA GLY A 309 10.14 12.56 12.25
C GLY A 309 11.11 11.92 11.26
N TRP A 310 12.29 12.51 11.13
CA TRP A 310 13.38 12.01 10.26
C TRP A 310 14.24 10.93 10.92
N SER A 311 14.07 10.68 12.22
CA SER A 311 14.89 9.69 12.93
C SER A 311 14.64 8.29 12.38
N ALA A 312 15.71 7.57 12.09
CA ALA A 312 15.64 6.19 11.64
C ALA A 312 15.07 5.24 12.71
N ASP A 313 15.18 5.63 13.98
CA ASP A 313 14.70 4.87 15.13
C ASP A 313 13.21 5.15 15.42
N ASP A 314 12.66 6.22 14.86
CA ASP A 314 11.24 6.52 14.99
C ASP A 314 10.43 5.58 14.11
N HIS A 315 9.66 4.72 14.73
CA HIS A 315 8.66 3.89 14.05
C HIS A 315 7.42 4.72 13.62
N LEU A 316 7.46 6.03 13.83
CA LEU A 316 6.43 6.99 13.54
C LEU A 316 6.76 7.69 12.23
N ARG A 317 5.96 7.49 11.19
CA ARG A 317 6.35 7.85 9.83
C ARG A 317 5.33 8.77 9.16
N HIS A 318 5.85 9.62 8.31
CA HIS A 318 5.10 10.44 7.37
C HIS A 318 4.98 9.75 6.01
N ASN A 319 4.04 10.24 5.21
CA ASN A 319 3.77 9.69 3.89
C ASN A 319 4.75 10.24 2.83
N ARG A 320 5.84 9.54 2.59
CA ARG A 320 6.81 9.90 1.55
C ARG A 320 6.22 9.90 0.14
N ILE A 321 5.22 9.07 -0.13
CA ILE A 321 4.57 9.00 -1.46
C ILE A 321 3.95 10.35 -1.80
N VAL A 322 3.26 10.98 -0.85
CA VAL A 322 2.68 12.32 -1.03
C VAL A 322 3.75 13.39 -1.32
N GLU A 323 4.92 13.29 -0.67
CA GLU A 323 6.05 14.17 -0.96
C GLU A 323 6.58 13.93 -2.39
N PHE A 324 6.76 12.69 -2.80
CA PHE A 324 7.30 12.36 -4.12
C PHE A 324 6.37 12.76 -5.26
N TYR A 325 5.05 12.66 -5.06
CA TYR A 325 4.07 13.18 -6.02
C TYR A 325 3.93 14.69 -6.01
N GLY A 326 4.33 15.36 -4.93
CA GLY A 326 4.26 16.81 -4.79
C GLY A 326 5.06 17.58 -5.84
N LEU A 327 4.67 18.80 -6.10
CA LEU A 327 5.29 19.69 -7.10
C LEU A 327 6.69 20.15 -6.68
N ARG A 328 7.56 20.40 -7.66
CA ARG A 328 8.92 20.94 -7.43
C ARG A 328 8.91 22.46 -7.38
N LYS A 329 9.84 23.03 -6.60
CA LYS A 329 10.11 24.50 -6.56
C LYS A 329 8.82 25.31 -6.37
N THR A 330 8.00 24.89 -5.43
CA THR A 330 6.69 25.48 -5.17
C THR A 330 6.80 26.85 -4.49
N ASN A 331 5.84 27.70 -4.78
CA ASN A 331 5.55 28.95 -4.11
C ASN A 331 4.02 29.15 -4.04
N GLU A 332 3.56 30.31 -3.68
CA GLU A 332 2.14 30.65 -3.62
C GLU A 332 1.37 30.40 -4.93
N SER A 333 2.02 30.50 -6.09
CA SER A 333 1.36 30.29 -7.38
C SER A 333 0.94 28.83 -7.63
N ALA A 334 1.41 27.89 -6.80
CA ALA A 334 1.02 26.48 -6.85
C ALA A 334 -0.10 26.13 -5.85
N PHE A 335 -0.67 27.12 -5.12
CA PHE A 335 -1.75 26.88 -4.18
C PHE A 335 -2.95 26.20 -4.86
N PRO A 336 -3.60 25.21 -4.24
CA PRO A 336 -3.36 24.66 -2.89
C PRO A 336 -2.27 23.58 -2.82
N PHE A 337 -1.69 23.15 -3.95
CA PHE A 337 -0.71 22.05 -4.06
C PHE A 337 0.72 22.54 -3.91
N SER A 338 0.93 23.59 -3.11
CA SER A 338 2.22 24.27 -2.97
C SER A 338 3.21 23.59 -2.01
N VAL A 339 2.88 22.40 -1.50
CA VAL A 339 3.83 21.60 -0.74
C VAL A 339 4.97 21.13 -1.63
N GLN A 340 6.20 21.42 -1.20
CA GLN A 340 7.40 21.06 -1.95
C GLN A 340 7.53 19.54 -2.06
N GLY A 341 7.76 19.05 -3.27
CA GLY A 341 7.93 17.63 -3.59
C GLY A 341 8.90 17.37 -4.74
N TYR A 342 8.75 16.20 -5.39
CA TYR A 342 9.68 15.71 -6.40
C TYR A 342 9.09 15.55 -7.79
N SER A 343 7.79 15.81 -8.00
CA SER A 343 7.06 15.69 -9.28
C SER A 343 7.16 14.32 -9.95
N ASN A 344 7.22 13.25 -9.15
CA ASN A 344 7.09 11.90 -9.67
C ASN A 344 5.64 11.59 -10.07
N GLY A 345 5.47 10.65 -10.97
CA GLY A 345 4.16 10.15 -11.35
C GLY A 345 3.23 11.18 -12.01
N PRO A 346 3.68 11.99 -12.98
CA PRO A 346 2.76 12.83 -13.74
C PRO A 346 1.71 11.96 -14.43
N VAL A 347 0.48 12.48 -14.52
CA VAL A 347 -0.64 11.73 -15.09
C VAL A 347 -0.49 11.62 -16.61
N CYS A 348 -0.76 10.46 -17.17
CA CYS A 348 -0.79 10.25 -18.62
C CYS A 348 -1.85 11.14 -19.27
N GLU A 349 -1.46 11.89 -20.31
CA GLU A 349 -2.36 12.76 -21.08
C GLU A 349 -3.54 11.97 -21.65
N LYS A 350 -3.31 10.73 -22.04
CA LYS A 350 -4.33 9.87 -22.62
C LYS A 350 -5.45 9.51 -21.63
N LEU A 351 -5.17 9.32 -20.35
CA LEU A 351 -6.23 9.14 -19.35
C LEU A 351 -7.15 10.37 -19.31
N TRP A 352 -6.56 11.57 -19.29
CA TRP A 352 -7.28 12.84 -19.25
C TRP A 352 -8.17 13.06 -20.47
N THR A 353 -7.63 12.78 -21.67
CA THR A 353 -8.33 13.01 -22.95
C THR A 353 -9.38 11.94 -23.23
N ASP A 354 -9.08 10.66 -22.99
CA ASP A 354 -10.02 9.56 -23.19
C ASP A 354 -11.23 9.68 -22.25
N TRP A 355 -11.00 10.04 -20.98
CA TRP A 355 -12.09 10.26 -20.04
C TRP A 355 -13.01 11.42 -20.48
N ALA A 356 -12.42 12.52 -20.95
CA ALA A 356 -13.19 13.66 -21.46
C ALA A 356 -13.99 13.34 -22.72
N ALA A 357 -13.47 12.46 -23.56
CA ALA A 357 -14.08 12.08 -24.83
C ALA A 357 -15.13 10.96 -24.74
N ASP A 358 -15.18 10.26 -23.59
CA ASP A 358 -16.11 9.14 -23.41
C ASP A 358 -17.54 9.65 -23.14
N PRO A 359 -18.50 9.41 -24.07
CA PRO A 359 -19.84 9.93 -23.92
C PRO A 359 -20.61 9.36 -22.74
N ASP A 360 -20.26 8.13 -22.28
CA ASP A 360 -20.86 7.50 -21.12
C ASP A 360 -20.43 8.18 -19.80
N TYR A 361 -19.39 9.03 -19.86
CA TYR A 361 -18.82 9.76 -18.74
C TYR A 361 -18.87 11.28 -18.92
N ALA A 362 -19.73 11.76 -19.81
CA ALA A 362 -19.96 13.18 -20.00
C ALA A 362 -20.44 13.82 -18.69
N GLY A 363 -19.74 14.85 -18.22
CA GLY A 363 -20.04 15.53 -16.96
C GLY A 363 -19.53 14.80 -15.69
N ASP A 364 -18.74 13.75 -15.83
CA ASP A 364 -18.15 13.06 -14.68
C ASP A 364 -17.18 13.97 -13.91
N TYR A 365 -17.60 14.43 -12.75
CA TYR A 365 -16.83 15.33 -11.90
C TYR A 365 -15.54 14.69 -11.36
N ARG A 366 -15.45 13.34 -11.34
CA ARG A 366 -14.29 12.62 -10.81
C ARG A 366 -13.04 12.89 -11.65
N ARG A 367 -13.18 13.20 -12.94
CA ARG A 367 -12.04 13.55 -13.80
C ARG A 367 -11.28 14.75 -13.27
N VAL A 368 -11.97 15.87 -13.07
CA VAL A 368 -11.36 17.09 -12.49
C VAL A 368 -11.16 17.00 -10.98
N GLY A 369 -11.91 16.13 -10.30
CA GLY A 369 -11.72 15.83 -8.87
C GLY A 369 -10.49 14.95 -8.58
N SER A 370 -10.06 14.15 -9.55
CA SER A 370 -8.88 13.27 -9.42
C SER A 370 -7.63 13.81 -10.10
N ILE A 371 -7.78 14.71 -11.07
CA ILE A 371 -6.67 15.22 -11.89
C ILE A 371 -6.73 16.75 -11.92
N CYS A 372 -5.62 17.39 -11.57
CA CYS A 372 -5.37 18.82 -11.71
C CYS A 372 -4.73 19.08 -13.09
N ASP A 373 -5.36 19.88 -13.93
CA ASP A 373 -4.71 20.50 -15.07
C ASP A 373 -3.99 21.76 -14.59
N ARG A 374 -2.66 21.72 -14.54
CA ARG A 374 -1.83 22.81 -14.05
C ARG A 374 -2.04 24.12 -14.82
N ALA A 375 -2.34 24.03 -16.14
CA ALA A 375 -2.57 25.20 -16.95
C ALA A 375 -3.90 25.91 -16.60
N VAL A 376 -4.86 25.19 -16.03
CA VAL A 376 -6.18 25.72 -15.65
C VAL A 376 -6.22 26.10 -14.17
N GLU A 377 -5.81 25.20 -13.27
CA GLU A 377 -6.01 25.37 -11.84
C GLU A 377 -4.88 26.17 -11.14
N ILE A 378 -3.64 26.06 -11.67
CA ILE A 378 -2.47 26.77 -11.13
C ILE A 378 -1.66 27.43 -12.28
N PRO A 379 -2.28 28.29 -13.09
CA PRO A 379 -1.70 28.80 -14.35
C PRO A 379 -0.44 29.62 -14.16
N ASN A 380 -0.23 30.21 -13.00
CA ASN A 380 0.93 31.02 -12.67
C ASN A 380 2.11 30.20 -12.12
N TYR A 381 1.93 28.91 -11.89
CA TYR A 381 3.01 28.04 -11.43
C TYR A 381 3.88 27.59 -12.61
N PRO A 382 5.16 28.02 -12.67
CA PRO A 382 6.01 27.79 -13.85
C PRO A 382 6.57 26.36 -13.94
N GLY A 383 6.48 25.56 -12.87
CA GLY A 383 7.21 24.31 -12.71
C GLY A 383 8.73 24.50 -12.52
N ASP A 384 9.44 23.42 -12.25
CA ASP A 384 10.92 23.42 -12.25
C ASP A 384 11.46 22.97 -13.61
N LYS A 385 11.40 23.87 -14.58
CA LYS A 385 11.87 23.62 -15.97
C LYS A 385 13.32 23.18 -16.05
N ALA A 386 14.12 23.36 -15.01
CA ALA A 386 15.52 22.92 -15.01
C ALA A 386 15.67 21.43 -14.64
N LYS A 387 14.67 20.83 -14.01
CA LYS A 387 14.76 19.48 -13.45
C LYS A 387 13.68 18.52 -13.91
N GLU A 388 12.41 18.98 -14.02
CA GLU A 388 11.29 18.07 -14.32
C GLU A 388 11.46 17.34 -15.64
N VAL A 389 11.25 16.02 -15.62
CA VAL A 389 11.20 15.17 -16.81
C VAL A 389 9.84 14.48 -16.89
N GLU A 390 9.44 14.08 -18.12
CA GLU A 390 8.15 13.43 -18.40
C GLU A 390 6.93 14.23 -17.92
N ASN A 391 7.09 15.53 -17.73
CA ASN A 391 6.04 16.39 -17.22
C ASN A 391 4.93 16.58 -18.27
N THR A 392 3.71 16.17 -17.94
CA THR A 392 2.52 16.29 -18.79
C THR A 392 1.67 17.52 -18.45
N ASN A 393 2.04 18.31 -17.46
CA ASN A 393 1.23 19.34 -16.80
C ASN A 393 -0.05 18.82 -16.14
N LEU A 394 -0.19 17.51 -15.98
CA LEU A 394 -1.32 16.87 -15.29
C LEU A 394 -0.82 16.24 -13.99
N LEU A 395 -1.55 16.46 -12.91
CA LEU A 395 -1.19 16.09 -11.55
C LEU A 395 -2.34 15.33 -10.90
N ALA A 396 -2.06 14.24 -10.20
CA ALA A 396 -3.09 13.55 -9.43
C ALA A 396 -3.39 14.29 -8.14
N LYS A 397 -4.68 14.50 -7.82
CA LYS A 397 -5.15 15.18 -6.61
C LYS A 397 -5.30 14.26 -5.39
N LYS A 398 -5.41 12.95 -5.59
CA LYS A 398 -5.75 12.02 -4.50
C LYS A 398 -4.69 11.93 -3.42
N TYR A 399 -3.42 11.89 -3.77
CA TYR A 399 -2.29 11.77 -2.85
C TYR A 399 -1.27 12.87 -3.11
N ILE A 400 -1.63 14.09 -2.69
CA ILE A 400 -0.78 15.27 -2.82
C ILE A 400 -0.89 16.16 -1.58
N GLY A 401 0.22 16.76 -1.19
CA GLY A 401 0.23 17.70 -0.07
C GLY A 401 -0.50 18.99 -0.38
N CYS A 402 -1.35 19.44 0.55
CA CYS A 402 -2.15 20.66 0.42
C CYS A 402 -1.80 21.66 1.52
N GLU A 403 -1.84 22.94 1.17
CA GLU A 403 -1.65 24.05 2.10
C GLU A 403 -2.95 24.85 2.30
N ALA A 404 -2.99 25.59 3.39
CA ALA A 404 -3.97 26.63 3.69
C ALA A 404 -3.25 27.93 4.03
N TYR A 405 -3.92 29.05 3.85
CA TYR A 405 -3.44 30.34 4.35
C TYR A 405 -3.76 30.51 5.84
N ASN A 406 -2.89 31.20 6.56
CA ASN A 406 -3.22 31.74 7.87
C ASN A 406 -4.28 32.85 7.74
N GLU A 407 -4.89 33.25 8.85
CA GLU A 407 -6.03 34.19 8.85
C GLU A 407 -5.73 35.54 8.17
N ASP A 408 -4.51 36.02 8.27
CA ASP A 408 -4.07 37.31 7.68
C ASP A 408 -3.44 37.16 6.28
N HIS A 409 -3.43 35.95 5.72
CA HIS A 409 -2.81 35.62 4.44
C HIS A 409 -1.30 35.95 4.35
N SER A 410 -0.63 36.19 5.49
CA SER A 410 0.82 36.47 5.51
C SER A 410 1.70 35.23 5.31
N GLY A 411 1.12 34.03 5.43
CA GLY A 411 1.84 32.77 5.27
C GLY A 411 0.92 31.59 4.98
N ARG A 412 1.52 30.43 4.77
CA ARG A 412 0.84 29.17 4.52
C ARG A 412 1.35 28.06 5.44
N TYR A 413 0.50 27.09 5.69
CA TYR A 413 0.84 25.89 6.46
C TYR A 413 0.23 24.64 5.83
N LEU A 414 0.78 23.48 6.19
CA LEU A 414 0.22 22.18 5.79
C LEU A 414 -1.16 21.98 6.41
N SER A 415 -2.21 22.16 5.63
CA SER A 415 -3.58 22.10 6.11
C SER A 415 -3.96 20.74 6.71
N TYR A 416 -3.54 19.68 6.04
CA TYR A 416 -3.78 18.31 6.48
C TYR A 416 -3.02 17.98 7.78
N ALA A 417 -1.74 18.32 7.85
CA ALA A 417 -0.94 18.16 9.06
C ALA A 417 -1.49 18.96 10.24
N TYR A 418 -1.94 20.18 9.97
CA TYR A 418 -2.57 21.03 10.99
C TYR A 418 -3.85 20.39 11.55
N TYR A 419 -4.68 19.79 10.69
CA TYR A 419 -5.90 19.08 11.10
C TYR A 419 -5.61 17.96 12.11
N TYR A 420 -4.53 17.20 11.90
CA TYR A 420 -4.11 16.10 12.78
C TYR A 420 -3.14 16.53 13.89
N GLY A 421 -2.82 17.81 14.02
CA GLY A 421 -1.87 18.32 15.01
C GLY A 421 -0.42 17.92 14.76
N SER A 422 -0.05 17.66 13.50
CA SER A 422 1.33 17.37 13.10
C SER A 422 2.15 18.65 13.00
N GLU A 423 3.48 18.49 12.92
CA GLU A 423 4.38 19.61 12.65
C GLU A 423 4.10 20.24 11.28
N ASN A 424 4.17 21.57 11.21
CA ASN A 424 4.14 22.30 9.94
C ASN A 424 5.49 22.17 9.18
N ASN A 425 5.88 20.93 8.93
CA ASN A 425 7.10 20.59 8.20
C ASN A 425 6.72 19.95 6.87
N ARG A 426 7.07 20.58 5.77
CA ARG A 426 6.70 20.17 4.40
C ARG A 426 7.23 18.78 4.00
N GLN A 427 8.16 18.22 4.73
CA GLN A 427 8.72 16.91 4.48
C GLN A 427 8.27 15.85 5.49
N SER A 428 8.20 16.20 6.78
CA SER A 428 7.86 15.25 7.85
C SER A 428 6.42 15.37 8.35
N GLY A 429 5.68 16.42 7.99
CA GLY A 429 4.29 16.62 8.40
C GLY A 429 3.23 15.98 7.49
N LEU A 430 3.63 15.24 6.47
CA LEU A 430 2.70 14.59 5.53
C LEU A 430 2.15 13.30 6.17
N THR A 431 0.93 13.36 6.66
CA THR A 431 0.31 12.29 7.46
C THR A 431 -0.91 11.66 6.78
N GLN A 432 -1.12 11.91 5.50
CA GLN A 432 -2.21 11.30 4.74
C GLN A 432 -2.11 9.79 4.74
N SER A 433 -3.20 9.11 5.11
CA SER A 433 -3.29 7.65 5.08
C SER A 433 -3.30 7.11 3.66
N LEU A 434 -2.68 5.94 3.43
CA LEU A 434 -2.75 5.22 2.16
C LEU A 434 -3.91 4.23 2.21
N VAL A 435 -4.98 4.50 1.52
CA VAL A 435 -6.18 3.65 1.47
C VAL A 435 -5.93 2.48 0.53
N TRP A 436 -5.86 1.27 1.09
CA TRP A 436 -5.63 0.04 0.33
C TRP A 436 -6.92 -0.65 -0.10
N LEU A 437 -8.00 -0.48 0.67
CA LEU A 437 -9.29 -1.06 0.34
C LEU A 437 -10.39 -0.10 0.73
N ARG A 438 -11.30 0.18 -0.20
CA ARG A 438 -12.51 0.97 0.07
C ARG A 438 -13.76 0.30 -0.50
N PHE A 439 -14.91 0.71 0.01
CA PHE A 439 -16.18 0.07 -0.29
C PHE A 439 -16.56 0.11 -1.78
N ALA A 440 -16.16 1.15 -2.52
CA ALA A 440 -16.35 1.19 -3.97
C ALA A 440 -15.64 0.04 -4.70
N ASP A 441 -14.41 -0.34 -4.27
CA ASP A 441 -13.72 -1.49 -4.85
C ASP A 441 -14.46 -2.81 -4.54
N VAL A 442 -14.98 -2.96 -3.33
CA VAL A 442 -15.83 -4.13 -2.94
C VAL A 442 -17.06 -4.24 -3.86
N LEU A 443 -17.74 -3.13 -4.14
CA LEU A 443 -18.88 -3.11 -5.06
C LEU A 443 -18.49 -3.50 -6.49
N LEU A 444 -17.35 -3.00 -6.96
CA LEU A 444 -16.87 -3.29 -8.31
C LEU A 444 -16.35 -4.73 -8.45
N MET A 445 -15.67 -5.27 -7.42
CA MET A 445 -15.29 -6.68 -7.37
C MET A 445 -16.51 -7.60 -7.32
N HIS A 446 -17.54 -7.25 -6.55
CA HIS A 446 -18.81 -8.00 -6.56
C HIS A 446 -19.44 -7.98 -7.96
N ALA A 447 -19.51 -6.83 -8.61
CA ALA A 447 -20.07 -6.74 -9.97
C ALA A 447 -19.32 -7.63 -10.96
N GLU A 448 -17.97 -7.69 -10.86
CA GLU A 448 -17.14 -8.55 -11.70
C GLU A 448 -17.41 -10.04 -11.47
N LEU A 449 -17.48 -10.44 -10.21
CA LEU A 449 -17.64 -11.85 -9.83
C LEU A 449 -19.06 -12.37 -9.98
N SER A 450 -20.06 -11.48 -9.92
CA SER A 450 -21.49 -11.84 -10.00
C SER A 450 -22.14 -11.52 -11.35
N ASP A 451 -21.34 -11.16 -12.36
CA ASP A 451 -21.82 -10.76 -13.69
C ASP A 451 -22.86 -9.62 -13.62
N GLY A 452 -22.60 -8.63 -12.76
CA GLY A 452 -23.44 -7.45 -12.61
C GLY A 452 -24.72 -7.65 -11.82
N LYS A 453 -24.77 -8.63 -10.90
CA LYS A 453 -25.91 -8.82 -9.98
C LYS A 453 -26.20 -7.56 -9.18
N VAL A 454 -27.48 -7.22 -9.05
CA VAL A 454 -27.96 -6.13 -8.20
C VAL A 454 -27.72 -6.45 -6.72
N ILE A 455 -27.10 -5.54 -5.96
CA ILE A 455 -26.74 -5.79 -4.55
C ILE A 455 -26.85 -4.54 -3.66
N TYR A 456 -26.59 -3.33 -4.18
CA TYR A 456 -26.51 -2.12 -3.38
C TYR A 456 -27.46 -1.06 -3.89
N ASN A 457 -28.38 -0.58 -3.05
CA ASN A 457 -29.39 0.46 -3.38
C ASN A 457 -30.15 0.22 -4.70
N GLY A 458 -30.49 -1.06 -4.97
CA GLY A 458 -31.22 -1.44 -6.21
C GLY A 458 -30.34 -1.42 -7.47
N LYS A 459 -29.02 -1.32 -7.35
CA LYS A 459 -28.04 -1.29 -8.43
C LYS A 459 -27.02 -2.43 -8.32
N ASN A 460 -26.40 -2.79 -9.43
CA ASN A 460 -25.14 -3.51 -9.41
C ASN A 460 -23.99 -2.55 -9.02
N GLY A 461 -22.82 -3.09 -8.69
CA GLY A 461 -21.69 -2.29 -8.20
C GLY A 461 -21.25 -1.19 -9.19
N VAL A 462 -21.26 -1.45 -10.51
CA VAL A 462 -20.91 -0.45 -11.53
C VAL A 462 -21.88 0.73 -11.47
N ASN A 463 -23.19 0.45 -11.52
CA ASN A 463 -24.19 1.50 -11.52
C ASN A 463 -24.35 2.20 -10.17
N ALA A 464 -24.02 1.54 -9.06
CA ALA A 464 -24.00 2.18 -7.74
C ALA A 464 -22.89 3.24 -7.65
N VAL A 465 -21.70 2.92 -8.14
CA VAL A 465 -20.58 3.87 -8.20
C VAL A 465 -20.86 5.01 -9.19
N ARG A 466 -21.40 4.71 -10.36
CA ARG A 466 -21.83 5.70 -11.35
C ARG A 466 -22.89 6.67 -10.81
N GLN A 467 -23.90 6.13 -10.12
CA GLN A 467 -24.95 6.95 -9.51
C GLN A 467 -24.37 7.96 -8.51
N ARG A 468 -23.43 7.53 -7.67
CA ARG A 468 -22.71 8.43 -6.76
C ARG A 468 -21.98 9.53 -7.53
N ALA A 469 -21.40 9.21 -8.71
CA ALA A 469 -20.73 10.18 -9.57
C ALA A 469 -21.69 11.06 -10.38
N GLY A 470 -23.01 10.96 -10.16
CA GLY A 470 -24.01 11.72 -10.90
C GLY A 470 -24.27 11.22 -12.34
N LEU A 471 -23.80 10.01 -12.66
CA LEU A 471 -23.93 9.42 -13.99
C LEU A 471 -25.13 8.49 -14.09
N GLY A 472 -25.69 8.37 -15.30
CA GLY A 472 -26.75 7.43 -15.60
C GLY A 472 -26.30 5.97 -15.58
N ASP A 473 -27.29 5.05 -15.47
CA ASP A 473 -27.04 3.62 -15.54
C ASP A 473 -26.60 3.19 -16.95
N ILE A 474 -25.71 2.20 -17.00
CA ILE A 474 -25.28 1.52 -18.22
C ILE A 474 -25.45 0.02 -18.09
N PRO A 475 -25.64 -0.73 -19.21
CA PRO A 475 -25.62 -2.17 -19.17
C PRO A 475 -24.32 -2.71 -18.58
N TYR A 476 -24.41 -3.73 -17.72
CA TYR A 476 -23.20 -4.40 -17.25
C TYR A 476 -22.48 -5.09 -18.42
N SER A 477 -21.19 -4.87 -18.49
CA SER A 477 -20.24 -5.61 -19.31
C SER A 477 -18.85 -5.51 -18.70
N MET A 478 -17.96 -6.46 -19.02
CA MET A 478 -16.55 -6.35 -18.59
C MET A 478 -15.87 -5.09 -19.10
N ALA A 479 -16.21 -4.62 -20.30
CA ALA A 479 -15.67 -3.37 -20.83
C ALA A 479 -16.08 -2.16 -19.97
N ASN A 480 -17.36 -2.08 -19.61
CA ASN A 480 -17.89 -1.02 -18.75
C ASN A 480 -17.33 -1.11 -17.31
N LEU A 481 -17.21 -2.32 -16.77
CA LEU A 481 -16.57 -2.53 -15.47
C LEU A 481 -15.11 -2.05 -15.47
N LYS A 482 -14.31 -2.44 -16.46
CA LYS A 482 -12.91 -2.03 -16.59
C LYS A 482 -12.75 -0.51 -16.66
N LYS A 483 -13.62 0.18 -17.41
CA LYS A 483 -13.68 1.65 -17.47
C LYS A 483 -14.03 2.25 -16.10
N GLU A 484 -15.12 1.76 -15.48
CA GLU A 484 -15.57 2.28 -14.19
C GLU A 484 -14.50 2.09 -13.11
N ARG A 485 -13.86 0.91 -13.05
CA ARG A 485 -12.73 0.68 -12.15
C ARG A 485 -11.58 1.65 -12.40
N ARG A 486 -11.22 1.88 -13.67
CA ARG A 486 -10.13 2.80 -14.00
C ARG A 486 -10.43 4.23 -13.53
N TYR A 487 -11.62 4.76 -13.81
CA TYR A 487 -11.97 6.14 -13.48
C TYR A 487 -12.23 6.33 -11.98
N GLU A 488 -12.91 5.39 -11.36
CA GLU A 488 -13.17 5.44 -9.93
C GLU A 488 -11.89 5.28 -9.08
N LEU A 489 -11.06 4.30 -9.43
CA LEU A 489 -9.93 3.84 -8.63
C LEU A 489 -8.56 4.30 -9.16
N CYS A 490 -8.52 5.26 -10.11
CA CYS A 490 -7.24 5.79 -10.59
C CYS A 490 -6.39 6.33 -9.43
N PHE A 491 -5.09 6.12 -9.50
CA PHE A 491 -4.10 6.57 -8.51
C PHE A 491 -4.24 5.93 -7.12
N GLU A 492 -4.88 4.75 -7.02
CA GLU A 492 -5.06 3.99 -5.79
C GLU A 492 -4.33 2.64 -5.81
N ALA A 493 -3.23 2.56 -6.56
CA ALA A 493 -2.34 1.39 -6.64
C ALA A 493 -2.99 0.08 -7.17
N LEU A 494 -4.11 0.17 -7.88
CA LEU A 494 -4.86 -1.01 -8.35
C LEU A 494 -4.65 -1.29 -9.85
N ARG A 495 -4.49 -0.25 -10.65
CA ARG A 495 -4.54 -0.34 -12.13
C ARG A 495 -3.51 -1.29 -12.71
N TRP A 496 -2.26 -1.30 -12.24
CA TRP A 496 -1.22 -2.22 -12.71
C TRP A 496 -1.63 -3.69 -12.56
N ASN A 497 -2.13 -4.05 -11.39
CA ASN A 497 -2.55 -5.41 -11.10
C ASN A 497 -3.86 -5.78 -11.82
N ASP A 498 -4.75 -4.83 -12.07
CA ASP A 498 -5.93 -5.02 -12.93
C ASP A 498 -5.52 -5.33 -14.38
N LEU A 499 -4.56 -4.58 -14.94
CA LEU A 499 -4.03 -4.87 -16.28
C LEU A 499 -3.41 -6.27 -16.39
N ARG A 500 -2.63 -6.66 -15.38
CA ARG A 500 -1.97 -7.98 -15.33
C ARG A 500 -2.99 -9.12 -15.26
N ARG A 501 -3.96 -9.04 -14.35
CA ARG A 501 -4.95 -10.11 -14.15
C ARG A 501 -5.97 -10.24 -15.28
N TRP A 502 -6.19 -9.17 -16.04
CA TRP A 502 -7.03 -9.20 -17.23
C TRP A 502 -6.28 -9.57 -18.51
N GLY A 503 -4.96 -9.63 -18.48
CA GLY A 503 -4.13 -9.83 -19.67
C GLY A 503 -4.05 -8.59 -20.58
N ASP A 504 -4.37 -7.42 -20.06
CA ASP A 504 -4.50 -6.15 -20.80
C ASP A 504 -3.21 -5.29 -20.74
N VAL A 505 -2.07 -5.84 -20.36
CA VAL A 505 -0.83 -5.05 -20.15
C VAL A 505 -0.36 -4.32 -21.42
N ALA A 506 -0.75 -4.80 -22.61
CA ALA A 506 -0.47 -4.10 -23.87
C ALA A 506 -1.13 -2.69 -23.92
N GLU A 507 -2.21 -2.46 -23.18
CA GLU A 507 -2.84 -1.15 -23.07
C GLU A 507 -1.89 -0.10 -22.48
N LYS A 508 -0.94 -0.51 -21.61
CA LYS A 508 0.06 0.40 -21.08
C LYS A 508 0.88 1.05 -22.20
N VAL A 509 1.40 0.25 -23.13
CA VAL A 509 2.17 0.75 -24.27
C VAL A 509 1.32 1.68 -25.12
N LYS A 510 0.08 1.26 -25.43
CA LYS A 510 -0.87 2.02 -26.22
C LYS A 510 -1.27 3.36 -25.57
N ASN A 511 -1.38 3.39 -24.24
CA ASN A 511 -1.82 4.57 -23.50
C ASN A 511 -0.67 5.53 -23.17
N GLN A 512 0.56 5.05 -23.03
CA GLN A 512 1.70 5.89 -22.66
C GLN A 512 2.47 6.43 -23.86
N VAL A 513 2.74 5.60 -24.88
CA VAL A 513 3.54 6.02 -26.05
C VAL A 513 2.84 7.13 -26.83
N GLY A 514 3.60 8.19 -27.15
CA GLY A 514 3.11 9.37 -27.86
C GLY A 514 2.44 10.43 -26.97
N ASN A 515 2.33 10.23 -25.65
CA ASN A 515 1.88 11.30 -24.76
C ASN A 515 2.85 12.49 -24.88
N LYS A 516 2.29 13.69 -24.95
CA LYS A 516 3.11 14.92 -24.92
C LYS A 516 3.71 15.13 -23.56
N ILE A 517 5.00 15.36 -23.53
CA ILE A 517 5.76 15.57 -22.31
C ILE A 517 6.70 16.76 -22.44
N LEU A 518 7.09 17.30 -21.29
CA LEU A 518 8.18 18.26 -21.18
C LEU A 518 9.34 17.61 -20.41
N ASN A 519 10.52 17.61 -21.02
CA ASN A 519 11.77 17.19 -20.40
C ASN A 519 12.64 18.42 -20.21
N GLN A 520 12.81 18.86 -18.96
CA GLN A 520 13.52 20.11 -18.64
C GLN A 520 13.03 21.31 -19.48
N GLY A 521 11.71 21.40 -19.67
CA GLY A 521 11.07 22.45 -20.45
C GLY A 521 11.10 22.24 -21.97
N ILE A 522 11.75 21.19 -22.47
CA ILE A 522 11.81 20.84 -23.89
C ILE A 522 10.66 19.90 -24.21
N ALA A 523 9.84 20.27 -25.19
CA ALA A 523 8.73 19.45 -25.64
C ALA A 523 9.21 18.19 -26.36
N GLY A 524 8.53 17.08 -26.09
CA GLY A 524 8.79 15.77 -26.67
C GLY A 524 7.58 14.85 -26.53
N GLU A 525 7.77 13.60 -26.92
CA GLU A 525 6.77 12.54 -26.77
C GLU A 525 7.35 11.41 -25.92
N TYR A 526 6.50 10.82 -25.07
CA TYR A 526 6.90 9.67 -24.27
C TYR A 526 7.09 8.43 -25.17
N ALA A 527 8.17 7.72 -24.93
CA ALA A 527 8.47 6.44 -25.54
C ALA A 527 9.20 5.53 -24.56
N PHE A 528 9.02 4.23 -24.72
CA PHE A 528 9.88 3.27 -24.02
C PHE A 528 11.26 3.18 -24.71
N THR A 529 12.30 3.03 -23.91
CA THR A 529 13.69 2.89 -24.42
C THR A 529 14.02 1.48 -24.91
N ASN A 530 13.18 0.52 -24.58
CA ASN A 530 13.27 -0.89 -24.95
C ASN A 530 11.87 -1.44 -25.25
N ASP A 531 11.80 -2.67 -25.75
CA ASP A 531 10.52 -3.35 -25.93
C ASP A 531 9.93 -3.73 -24.55
N PHE A 532 9.04 -2.89 -24.05
CA PHE A 532 8.36 -3.11 -22.78
C PHE A 532 7.61 -4.44 -22.71
N MET A 533 6.94 -4.84 -23.80
CA MET A 533 6.18 -6.09 -23.82
C MET A 533 7.11 -7.31 -23.79
N GLN A 534 8.31 -7.21 -24.37
CA GLN A 534 9.31 -8.26 -24.26
C GLN A 534 9.83 -8.33 -22.81
N ARG A 535 10.15 -7.21 -22.19
CA ARG A 535 10.54 -7.16 -20.76
C ARG A 535 9.46 -7.74 -19.85
N TYR A 536 8.21 -7.40 -20.11
CA TYR A 536 7.09 -7.95 -19.35
C TYR A 536 7.06 -9.49 -19.40
N LYS A 537 7.28 -10.06 -20.59
CA LYS A 537 7.36 -11.52 -20.77
C LYS A 537 8.61 -12.11 -20.09
N ASP A 538 9.77 -11.50 -20.30
CA ASP A 538 11.05 -12.00 -19.77
C ASP A 538 11.05 -12.02 -18.23
N THR A 539 10.35 -11.08 -17.60
CA THR A 539 10.19 -10.98 -16.14
C THR A 539 9.03 -11.83 -15.60
N GLY A 540 8.53 -12.77 -16.39
CA GLY A 540 7.47 -13.70 -15.97
C GLY A 540 6.10 -13.04 -15.75
N GLY A 541 5.84 -11.87 -16.36
CA GLY A 541 4.59 -11.11 -16.21
C GLY A 541 4.75 -9.85 -15.35
N GLY A 542 5.91 -9.20 -15.44
CA GLY A 542 6.18 -7.91 -14.80
C GLY A 542 6.52 -8.01 -13.31
N PHE A 543 7.13 -9.13 -12.89
CA PHE A 543 7.67 -9.24 -11.54
C PHE A 543 9.04 -8.59 -11.45
N PHE A 544 9.31 -7.97 -10.31
CA PHE A 544 10.55 -7.23 -10.07
C PHE A 544 11.67 -8.15 -9.57
N LYS A 545 12.90 -7.62 -9.61
CA LYS A 545 14.09 -8.29 -9.13
C LYS A 545 14.01 -8.56 -7.64
N ILE A 546 14.26 -9.80 -7.21
CA ILE A 546 14.51 -10.11 -5.80
C ILE A 546 15.82 -9.44 -5.39
N PRO A 547 15.90 -8.82 -4.21
CA PRO A 547 17.10 -8.14 -3.75
C PRO A 547 18.34 -9.05 -3.83
N GLU A 548 19.39 -8.58 -4.48
CA GLU A 548 20.57 -9.39 -4.81
C GLU A 548 21.31 -9.90 -3.57
N ASP A 549 21.34 -9.07 -2.50
CA ASP A 549 21.96 -9.47 -1.26
C ASP A 549 21.19 -10.60 -0.56
N GLN A 550 19.86 -10.66 -0.72
CA GLN A 550 19.04 -11.76 -0.17
C GLN A 550 19.29 -13.07 -0.92
N VAL A 551 19.46 -13.00 -2.24
CA VAL A 551 19.86 -14.15 -3.05
C VAL A 551 21.25 -14.63 -2.61
N THR A 552 22.20 -13.72 -2.46
CA THR A 552 23.56 -14.03 -2.01
C THR A 552 23.60 -14.61 -0.61
N LEU A 553 22.90 -14.01 0.34
CA LEU A 553 22.83 -14.46 1.75
C LEU A 553 22.16 -15.82 1.90
N SER A 554 21.33 -16.22 0.96
CA SER A 554 20.69 -17.54 0.97
C SER A 554 21.62 -18.70 0.60
N GLU A 555 22.87 -18.40 0.19
CA GLU A 555 23.87 -19.41 -0.24
C GLU A 555 23.37 -20.27 -1.42
N GLY A 556 22.58 -19.67 -2.33
CA GLY A 556 22.05 -20.33 -3.53
C GLY A 556 20.73 -21.08 -3.33
N VAL A 557 20.11 -20.96 -2.14
CA VAL A 557 18.80 -21.56 -1.86
C VAL A 557 17.66 -20.70 -2.45
N LEU A 558 17.81 -19.37 -2.47
CA LEU A 558 16.85 -18.44 -3.06
C LEU A 558 17.24 -18.09 -4.50
N GLU A 559 16.41 -18.48 -5.44
CA GLU A 559 16.61 -18.20 -6.87
C GLU A 559 16.05 -16.84 -7.28
N GLN A 560 16.75 -16.17 -8.20
CA GLN A 560 16.32 -14.88 -8.77
C GLN A 560 15.10 -15.04 -9.69
N ASN A 561 14.30 -13.99 -9.84
CA ASN A 561 13.28 -13.90 -10.88
C ASN A 561 13.90 -13.93 -12.29
N PRO A 562 13.21 -14.52 -13.28
CA PRO A 562 13.68 -14.50 -14.66
C PRO A 562 13.77 -13.04 -15.18
N GLY A 563 14.56 -12.83 -16.21
CA GLY A 563 14.68 -11.54 -16.89
C GLY A 563 15.58 -10.50 -16.20
N TRP A 564 16.17 -10.81 -15.04
CA TRP A 564 16.98 -9.88 -14.24
C TRP A 564 18.47 -10.25 -14.19
N GLY A 565 19.05 -10.65 -15.33
CA GLY A 565 20.49 -10.91 -15.47
C GLY A 565 21.32 -9.64 -15.69
N ASP A 566 22.65 -9.81 -15.82
CA ASP A 566 23.63 -8.70 -15.91
C ASP A 566 23.37 -7.66 -17.01
N GLY A 567 22.69 -8.03 -18.09
CA GLY A 567 22.37 -7.14 -19.21
C GLY A 567 21.12 -6.27 -19.03
N THR A 568 20.41 -6.39 -17.90
CA THR A 568 19.12 -5.73 -17.66
C THR A 568 19.23 -4.46 -16.81
N ASN A 569 20.43 -4.16 -16.32
CA ASN A 569 20.68 -2.96 -15.55
C ASN A 569 20.67 -1.73 -16.44
N TRP A 570 19.99 -0.67 -16.03
CA TRP A 570 20.24 0.67 -16.54
C TRP A 570 21.70 1.01 -16.26
N ALA A 571 22.51 1.14 -17.30
CA ALA A 571 23.85 1.64 -17.11
C ALA A 571 23.78 3.08 -16.54
N LYS A 572 24.62 3.34 -15.57
CA LYS A 572 24.77 4.68 -14.98
C LYS A 572 25.12 5.65 -16.10
N GLY A 573 24.17 6.52 -16.50
CA GLY A 573 24.28 7.44 -17.61
C GLY A 573 23.41 7.12 -18.84
N ASP A 574 22.79 5.95 -18.91
CA ASP A 574 21.76 5.65 -19.91
C ASP A 574 20.41 6.19 -19.43
N LEU A 575 20.32 7.50 -19.34
CA LEU A 575 19.02 8.13 -19.17
C LEU A 575 18.15 7.80 -20.38
N PRO A 576 16.86 7.49 -20.19
CA PRO A 576 15.95 7.16 -21.29
C PRO A 576 15.75 8.31 -22.26
N TYR A 577 16.33 9.48 -21.99
CA TYR A 577 16.23 10.69 -22.77
C TYR A 577 17.60 11.14 -23.21
N LYS A 578 17.94 10.87 -24.47
CA LYS A 578 18.92 11.70 -25.16
C LYS A 578 18.18 13.00 -25.49
N PHE A 579 18.40 14.02 -24.69
CA PHE A 579 18.02 15.37 -25.10
C PHE A 579 18.78 15.69 -26.40
N LYS A 580 18.05 15.80 -27.49
CA LYS A 580 18.60 16.35 -28.74
C LYS A 580 18.56 17.84 -28.70
#